data_452df17dd4ecfad52513f24246071406
#
_entry.id   452df17dd4ecfad52513f24246071406
#
_cell.length_a   1.000
_cell.length_b   1.000
_cell.length_c   1.000
_cell.angle_alpha   90.00
_cell.angle_beta   90.00
_cell.angle_gamma   90.00
#
_symmetry.space_group_name_H-M   'P 1'
#
loop_
_entity.id
_entity.type
_entity.pdbx_description
1 polymer ?
#
loop_
_entity_poly.entity_id
_entity_poly.type
_entity_poly.pdbx_seq_one_letter_code
_entity_poly.pdbx_strand_id
1 'polypeptide(L)'
;MPTWICDGCGVEHADTETRPPENSCVFTAEVVPIEECGHLPPHGTWTTLELLAAQPHQTEYVDHGRGVHSLRRAPRFAIGHRSYLVQTAAGNLLWDAPAYLDDSIAGLVNALGGIAAIAASHPHMFGAQLSWSKAFGDVPVYVNARDQEWVPVADPVIEYWDGELEPLPGVRLVHVGGHMRGSAVALCPDGTLLVGDTISGGLAKDWVSFQRMYPKHLPLSAAVVRRIVERLDAYDYDRLYTLGGDEIDHDAKDVVHRSADAHIRHVSGEFDHLT
;
A
#
# COMPACT_ATOMS: atom_id res chain seq x y z
N MET A 1 4.94 -25.23 9.39
CA MET A 1 3.90 -24.56 10.19
C MET A 1 3.14 -23.65 9.25
N PRO A 2 1.82 -23.50 9.38
CA PRO A 2 1.05 -22.64 8.49
C PRO A 2 1.38 -21.15 8.74
N THR A 3 1.49 -20.37 7.69
CA THR A 3 1.55 -18.91 7.77
C THR A 3 0.13 -18.37 7.90
N TRP A 4 -0.17 -17.74 9.03
CA TRP A 4 -1.50 -17.20 9.29
C TRP A 4 -1.70 -15.85 8.66
N ILE A 5 -2.80 -15.67 7.96
CA ILE A 5 -3.21 -14.42 7.32
C ILE A 5 -4.49 -13.93 8.01
N CYS A 6 -4.48 -12.68 8.45
CA CYS A 6 -5.69 -12.04 8.96
C CYS A 6 -6.69 -11.82 7.81
N ASP A 7 -7.90 -12.34 7.89
CA ASP A 7 -8.91 -12.20 6.84
C ASP A 7 -9.52 -10.79 6.78
N GLY A 8 -9.33 -9.99 7.83
CA GLY A 8 -9.77 -8.61 7.87
C GLY A 8 -8.83 -7.66 7.08
N CYS A 9 -7.52 -7.71 7.34
CA CYS A 9 -6.56 -6.79 6.72
C CYS A 9 -5.64 -7.46 5.68
N GLY A 10 -5.52 -8.79 5.68
CA GLY A 10 -4.65 -9.51 4.76
C GLY A 10 -3.18 -9.58 5.17
N VAL A 11 -2.81 -9.05 6.32
CA VAL A 11 -1.42 -9.08 6.79
C VAL A 11 -1.08 -10.46 7.36
N GLU A 12 0.11 -10.96 7.02
CA GLU A 12 0.63 -12.21 7.54
C GLU A 12 1.18 -12.06 8.95
N HIS A 13 1.05 -13.14 9.71
CA HIS A 13 1.51 -13.28 11.08
C HIS A 13 2.42 -14.49 11.22
N ALA A 14 3.02 -14.64 12.41
CA ALA A 14 3.98 -15.70 12.67
C ALA A 14 3.43 -17.11 12.40
N ASP A 15 4.30 -17.96 11.87
CA ASP A 15 4.04 -19.38 11.68
C ASP A 15 3.90 -20.07 13.05
N THR A 16 2.68 -20.45 13.40
CA THR A 16 2.39 -21.18 14.64
C THR A 16 1.60 -22.43 14.35
N GLU A 17 1.78 -23.49 15.15
CA GLU A 17 1.00 -24.73 14.97
C GLU A 17 -0.49 -24.52 15.27
N THR A 18 -0.78 -23.60 16.17
CA THR A 18 -2.15 -23.28 16.58
C THR A 18 -2.61 -21.97 15.96
N ARG A 19 -3.86 -21.95 15.52
CA ARG A 19 -4.52 -20.75 15.02
C ARG A 19 -4.46 -19.64 16.08
N PRO A 20 -4.07 -18.41 15.70
CA PRO A 20 -4.13 -17.27 16.62
C PRO A 20 -5.56 -17.02 17.11
N PRO A 21 -5.74 -16.43 18.31
CA PRO A 21 -7.06 -16.03 18.79
C PRO A 21 -7.76 -15.08 17.83
N GLU A 22 -9.10 -15.15 17.78
CA GLU A 22 -9.88 -14.16 17.02
C GLU A 22 -9.58 -12.75 17.55
N ASN A 23 -9.58 -11.76 16.64
CA ASN A 23 -9.27 -10.36 16.94
C ASN A 23 -7.89 -10.09 17.57
N SER A 24 -6.94 -11.05 17.48
CA SER A 24 -5.57 -10.84 17.97
C SER A 24 -4.65 -10.14 16.96
N CYS A 25 -5.11 -9.88 15.75
CA CYS A 25 -4.35 -9.10 14.78
C CYS A 25 -4.23 -7.64 15.25
N VAL A 26 -3.02 -7.11 15.22
CA VAL A 26 -2.72 -5.73 15.64
C VAL A 26 -3.58 -4.68 14.90
N PHE A 27 -4.02 -4.98 13.67
CA PHE A 27 -4.86 -4.09 12.87
C PHE A 27 -6.37 -4.31 13.07
N THR A 28 -6.78 -5.37 13.77
CA THR A 28 -8.20 -5.70 14.02
C THR A 28 -8.54 -5.74 15.50
N ALA A 29 -7.57 -5.54 16.38
CA ALA A 29 -7.79 -5.48 17.82
C ALA A 29 -8.69 -4.30 18.18
N GLU A 30 -9.63 -4.51 19.11
CA GLU A 30 -10.56 -3.48 19.59
C GLU A 30 -9.87 -2.26 20.25
N VAL A 31 -8.56 -2.31 20.40
CA VAL A 31 -7.75 -1.42 21.24
C VAL A 31 -6.83 -0.50 20.43
N VAL A 32 -6.95 -0.42 19.10
CA VAL A 32 -6.16 0.59 18.38
C VAL A 32 -6.75 1.97 18.70
N PRO A 33 -5.97 2.89 19.33
CA PRO A 33 -6.47 4.22 19.62
C PRO A 33 -6.99 4.90 18.37
N ILE A 34 -8.12 5.59 18.49
CA ILE A 34 -8.74 6.31 17.35
C ILE A 34 -7.78 7.33 16.73
N GLU A 35 -6.77 7.76 17.52
CA GLU A 35 -5.72 8.66 17.09
C GLU A 35 -4.72 8.00 16.12
N GLU A 36 -4.59 6.68 16.14
CA GLU A 36 -3.55 5.98 15.39
C GLU A 36 -4.08 5.31 14.13
N CYS A 37 -5.15 4.56 14.21
CA CYS A 37 -5.78 3.98 13.03
C CYS A 37 -7.21 3.58 13.30
N GLY A 38 -8.12 4.04 12.48
CA GLY A 38 -9.52 3.68 12.59
C GLY A 38 -9.98 2.64 11.59
N HIS A 39 -9.07 1.98 10.87
CA HIS A 39 -9.45 0.96 9.91
C HIS A 39 -9.51 -0.39 10.60
N LEU A 40 -10.70 -0.79 11.02
CA LEU A 40 -10.89 -2.12 11.55
C LEU A 40 -12.12 -2.73 10.90
N PRO A 41 -11.99 -3.80 10.13
CA PRO A 41 -13.11 -4.70 9.97
C PRO A 41 -13.47 -5.22 11.37
N PRO A 42 -14.75 -5.26 11.72
CA PRO A 42 -15.20 -5.54 13.09
C PRO A 42 -14.85 -6.94 13.60
N HIS A 43 -14.33 -7.82 12.77
CA HIS A 43 -13.99 -9.21 13.13
C HIS A 43 -12.83 -9.68 12.27
N GLY A 44 -11.64 -9.89 12.87
CA GLY A 44 -10.52 -10.56 12.24
C GLY A 44 -10.55 -12.05 12.61
N THR A 45 -10.85 -12.90 11.67
CA THR A 45 -10.57 -14.33 11.75
C THR A 45 -9.26 -14.64 11.01
N TRP A 46 -8.89 -15.89 10.94
CA TRP A 46 -7.61 -16.29 10.40
C TRP A 46 -7.78 -17.35 9.30
N THR A 47 -7.02 -17.18 8.25
CA THR A 47 -6.86 -18.16 7.18
C THR A 47 -5.38 -18.46 6.97
N THR A 48 -5.04 -19.30 6.00
CA THR A 48 -3.66 -19.55 5.58
C THR A 48 -3.53 -19.38 4.08
N LEU A 49 -2.29 -19.25 3.57
CA LEU A 49 -2.05 -19.15 2.14
C LEU A 49 -2.59 -20.39 1.39
N GLU A 50 -2.43 -21.59 1.97
CA GLU A 50 -2.93 -22.84 1.38
C GLU A 50 -4.47 -22.85 1.28
N LEU A 51 -5.16 -22.38 2.33
CA LEU A 51 -6.62 -22.27 2.30
C LEU A 51 -7.10 -21.22 1.32
N LEU A 52 -6.37 -20.12 1.16
CA LEU A 52 -6.67 -19.09 0.16
C LEU A 52 -6.45 -19.60 -1.27
N ALA A 53 -5.36 -20.34 -1.50
CA ALA A 53 -5.05 -20.95 -2.79
C ALA A 53 -6.10 -22.01 -3.19
N ALA A 54 -6.68 -22.75 -2.23
CA ALA A 54 -7.71 -23.74 -2.49
C ALA A 54 -9.09 -23.15 -2.85
N GLN A 55 -9.32 -21.85 -2.59
CA GLN A 55 -10.57 -21.18 -2.96
C GLN A 55 -10.57 -20.81 -4.44
N PRO A 56 -11.71 -20.91 -5.15
CA PRO A 56 -11.81 -20.41 -6.52
C PRO A 56 -11.45 -18.93 -6.59
N HIS A 57 -10.45 -18.59 -7.37
CA HIS A 57 -10.02 -17.21 -7.58
C HIS A 57 -9.25 -17.06 -8.89
N GLN A 58 -9.01 -15.81 -9.27
CA GLN A 58 -8.15 -15.41 -10.37
C GLN A 58 -7.36 -14.17 -10.02
N THR A 59 -6.23 -13.96 -10.66
CA THR A 59 -5.49 -12.70 -10.59
C THR A 59 -5.98 -11.77 -11.70
N GLU A 60 -6.56 -10.64 -11.32
CA GLU A 60 -6.75 -9.53 -12.25
C GLU A 60 -5.39 -8.86 -12.48
N TYR A 61 -4.91 -8.93 -13.70
CA TYR A 61 -3.65 -8.36 -14.13
C TYR A 61 -3.91 -7.24 -15.13
N VAL A 62 -3.22 -6.11 -14.95
CA VAL A 62 -3.23 -4.99 -15.90
C VAL A 62 -1.79 -4.56 -16.17
N ASP A 63 -1.45 -4.47 -17.46
CA ASP A 63 -0.23 -3.80 -17.92
C ASP A 63 -0.55 -2.34 -18.19
N HIS A 64 0.00 -1.43 -17.38
CA HIS A 64 -0.17 0.02 -17.52
C HIS A 64 0.84 0.63 -18.50
N GLY A 65 1.67 -0.22 -19.13
CA GLY A 65 2.78 0.21 -19.96
C GLY A 65 3.97 0.75 -19.16
N ARG A 66 5.08 1.01 -19.86
CA ARG A 66 6.31 1.60 -19.31
C ARG A 66 6.89 0.85 -18.11
N GLY A 67 6.61 -0.48 -17.99
CA GLY A 67 7.12 -1.32 -16.92
C GLY A 67 6.34 -1.23 -15.60
N VAL A 68 5.15 -0.67 -15.59
CA VAL A 68 4.27 -0.67 -14.42
C VAL A 68 3.13 -1.65 -14.66
N HIS A 69 2.98 -2.63 -13.79
CA HIS A 69 1.94 -3.65 -13.83
C HIS A 69 1.18 -3.68 -12.51
N SER A 70 -0.10 -4.03 -12.53
CA SER A 70 -0.87 -4.20 -11.31
C SER A 70 -1.50 -5.58 -11.20
N LEU A 71 -1.67 -6.02 -9.97
CA LEU A 71 -2.15 -7.34 -9.59
C LEU A 71 -3.23 -7.19 -8.52
N ARG A 72 -4.34 -7.91 -8.65
CA ARG A 72 -5.38 -7.97 -7.62
C ARG A 72 -6.07 -9.32 -7.65
N ARG A 73 -6.44 -9.85 -6.49
CA ARG A 73 -7.22 -11.07 -6.37
C ARG A 73 -8.71 -10.82 -6.63
N ALA A 74 -9.34 -11.66 -7.43
CA ALA A 74 -10.78 -11.72 -7.61
C ALA A 74 -11.31 -13.15 -7.34
N PRO A 75 -12.34 -13.37 -6.50
CA PRO A 75 -13.02 -12.35 -5.71
C PRO A 75 -12.08 -11.69 -4.68
N ARG A 76 -12.44 -10.49 -4.28
CA ARG A 76 -11.71 -9.71 -3.28
C ARG A 76 -11.50 -10.50 -1.99
N PHE A 77 -10.30 -10.40 -1.42
CA PHE A 77 -9.94 -10.93 -0.12
C PHE A 77 -9.39 -9.78 0.76
N ALA A 78 -9.76 -9.75 2.02
CA ALA A 78 -9.36 -8.71 2.98
C ALA A 78 -9.61 -7.29 2.45
N ILE A 79 -8.63 -6.38 2.57
CA ILE A 79 -8.70 -5.04 2.01
C ILE A 79 -8.89 -5.10 0.49
N GLY A 80 -8.25 -6.08 -0.18
CA GLY A 80 -8.39 -6.29 -1.61
C GLY A 80 -7.84 -5.13 -2.43
N HIS A 81 -6.75 -4.56 -1.95
CA HIS A 81 -6.00 -3.53 -2.64
C HIS A 81 -5.38 -4.05 -3.93
N ARG A 82 -4.96 -3.14 -4.78
CA ARG A 82 -4.16 -3.40 -5.95
C ARG A 82 -2.68 -3.28 -5.59
N SER A 83 -1.91 -4.33 -5.86
CA SER A 83 -0.46 -4.35 -5.73
C SER A 83 0.18 -3.95 -7.05
N TYR A 84 1.37 -3.35 -7.03
CA TYR A 84 2.07 -2.96 -8.25
C TYR A 84 3.43 -3.65 -8.37
N LEU A 85 3.74 -4.12 -9.57
CA LEU A 85 5.08 -4.59 -9.94
C LEU A 85 5.71 -3.54 -10.87
N VAL A 86 6.83 -2.97 -10.41
CA VAL A 86 7.57 -1.93 -11.14
C VAL A 86 8.84 -2.53 -11.70
N GLN A 87 8.96 -2.59 -13.02
CA GLN A 87 10.12 -3.15 -13.69
C GLN A 87 11.25 -2.13 -13.76
N THR A 88 12.47 -2.60 -13.45
CA THR A 88 13.71 -1.85 -13.63
C THR A 88 14.78 -2.72 -14.29
N ALA A 89 15.88 -2.11 -14.71
CA ALA A 89 17.02 -2.84 -15.28
C ALA A 89 17.72 -3.76 -14.27
N ALA A 90 17.51 -3.51 -12.96
CA ALA A 90 18.13 -4.28 -11.87
C ALA A 90 17.17 -5.28 -11.19
N GLY A 91 15.99 -5.50 -11.77
CA GLY A 91 14.91 -6.35 -11.24
C GLY A 91 13.66 -5.55 -10.93
N ASN A 92 12.65 -6.19 -10.35
CA ASN A 92 11.36 -5.56 -10.12
C ASN A 92 11.14 -5.24 -8.65
N LEU A 93 10.51 -4.09 -8.37
CA LEU A 93 9.94 -3.79 -7.06
C LEU A 93 8.50 -4.30 -7.01
N LEU A 94 8.16 -5.08 -5.97
CA LEU A 94 6.76 -5.35 -5.60
C LEU A 94 6.34 -4.30 -4.56
N TRP A 95 5.40 -3.43 -4.94
CA TRP A 95 4.82 -2.39 -4.09
C TRP A 95 3.46 -2.83 -3.56
N ASP A 96 3.28 -2.78 -2.22
CA ASP A 96 2.06 -3.20 -1.52
C ASP A 96 1.72 -4.66 -1.80
N ALA A 97 2.49 -5.58 -1.21
CA ALA A 97 2.43 -7.01 -1.50
C ALA A 97 1.00 -7.58 -1.39
N PRO A 98 0.57 -8.45 -2.33
CA PRO A 98 -0.72 -9.10 -2.22
C PRO A 98 -0.84 -9.92 -0.94
N ALA A 99 -2.05 -9.94 -0.36
CA ALA A 99 -2.37 -10.72 0.84
C ALA A 99 -2.50 -12.24 0.56
N TYR A 100 -2.17 -12.70 -0.62
CA TYR A 100 -2.19 -14.10 -1.06
C TYR A 100 -1.00 -14.41 -1.94
N LEU A 101 -0.65 -15.67 -2.00
CA LEU A 101 0.41 -16.20 -2.85
C LEU A 101 0.06 -17.65 -3.21
N ASP A 102 0.15 -17.98 -4.49
CA ASP A 102 0.03 -19.33 -5.03
C ASP A 102 0.88 -19.48 -6.31
N ASP A 103 0.93 -20.67 -6.85
CA ASP A 103 1.75 -20.96 -8.03
C ASP A 103 1.35 -20.14 -9.27
N SER A 104 0.07 -19.75 -9.38
CA SER A 104 -0.44 -19.01 -10.54
C SER A 104 0.08 -17.58 -10.54
N ILE A 105 -0.09 -16.84 -9.41
CA ILE A 105 0.40 -15.47 -9.34
C ILE A 105 1.94 -15.42 -9.27
N ALA A 106 2.58 -16.37 -8.58
CA ALA A 106 4.05 -16.49 -8.59
C ALA A 106 4.59 -16.74 -9.99
N GLY A 107 3.94 -17.63 -10.74
CA GLY A 107 4.29 -17.89 -12.15
C GLY A 107 4.13 -16.68 -13.05
N LEU A 108 3.07 -15.88 -12.88
CA LEU A 108 2.86 -14.63 -13.59
C LEU A 108 3.98 -13.62 -13.27
N VAL A 109 4.29 -13.42 -11.98
CA VAL A 109 5.36 -12.50 -11.56
C VAL A 109 6.73 -12.97 -12.04
N ASN A 110 7.01 -14.28 -12.03
CA ASN A 110 8.23 -14.85 -12.62
C ASN A 110 8.33 -14.58 -14.11
N ALA A 111 7.23 -14.71 -14.86
CA ALA A 111 7.20 -14.42 -16.30
C ALA A 111 7.47 -12.93 -16.60
N LEU A 112 7.19 -12.04 -15.65
CA LEU A 112 7.50 -10.60 -15.72
C LEU A 112 8.92 -10.26 -15.22
N GLY A 113 9.74 -11.24 -14.83
CA GLY A 113 11.13 -11.06 -14.40
C GLY A 113 11.38 -11.25 -12.90
N GLY A 114 10.39 -11.73 -12.15
CA GLY A 114 10.50 -11.99 -10.71
C GLY A 114 10.44 -10.72 -9.86
N ILE A 115 10.95 -10.81 -8.62
CA ILE A 115 11.03 -9.71 -7.65
C ILE A 115 12.47 -9.60 -7.19
N ALA A 116 12.97 -8.37 -7.06
CA ALA A 116 14.29 -8.04 -6.49
C ALA A 116 14.18 -7.26 -5.17
N ALA A 117 13.03 -6.62 -4.91
CA ALA A 117 12.76 -5.89 -3.69
C ALA A 117 11.25 -5.81 -3.44
N ILE A 118 10.86 -5.69 -2.18
CA ILE A 118 9.47 -5.48 -1.75
C ILE A 118 9.42 -4.23 -0.90
N ALA A 119 8.38 -3.40 -1.04
CA ALA A 119 8.12 -2.27 -0.15
C ALA A 119 6.61 -2.05 0.00
N ALA A 120 6.21 -1.42 1.08
CA ALA A 120 4.81 -1.08 1.33
C ALA A 120 4.62 0.42 1.55
N SER A 121 3.46 0.92 1.12
CA SER A 121 3.07 2.31 1.33
C SER A 121 2.82 2.64 2.80
N HIS A 122 2.29 1.68 3.57
CA HIS A 122 2.01 1.80 4.99
C HIS A 122 1.63 0.41 5.57
N PRO A 123 1.50 0.26 6.89
CA PRO A 123 1.33 -1.04 7.54
C PRO A 123 0.14 -1.89 7.08
N HIS A 124 -1.00 -1.30 6.71
CA HIS A 124 -2.15 -2.07 6.20
C HIS A 124 -1.84 -2.81 4.89
N MET A 125 -0.79 -2.37 4.18
CA MET A 125 -0.37 -2.91 2.88
C MET A 125 0.81 -3.86 2.99
N PHE A 126 1.20 -4.31 4.20
CA PHE A 126 2.23 -5.33 4.34
C PHE A 126 1.84 -6.64 3.65
N GLY A 127 0.55 -7.01 3.67
CA GLY A 127 0.08 -8.21 2.98
C GLY A 127 0.85 -9.45 3.41
N ALA A 128 1.17 -10.33 2.46
CA ALA A 128 2.01 -11.52 2.67
C ALA A 128 3.48 -11.24 2.29
N GLN A 129 4.03 -10.08 2.64
CA GLN A 129 5.35 -9.61 2.17
C GLN A 129 6.51 -10.55 2.48
N LEU A 130 6.51 -11.24 3.63
CA LEU A 130 7.57 -12.19 3.98
C LEU A 130 7.44 -13.50 3.18
N SER A 131 6.22 -13.97 2.98
CA SER A 131 5.94 -15.12 2.11
C SER A 131 6.35 -14.84 0.67
N TRP A 132 6.08 -13.63 0.17
CA TRP A 132 6.56 -13.18 -1.15
C TRP A 132 8.08 -13.10 -1.20
N SER A 133 8.74 -12.54 -0.18
CA SER A 133 10.19 -12.49 -0.10
C SER A 133 10.82 -13.89 -0.18
N LYS A 134 10.34 -14.82 0.64
CA LYS A 134 10.81 -16.22 0.64
C LYS A 134 10.62 -16.91 -0.72
N ALA A 135 9.47 -16.72 -1.36
CA ALA A 135 9.16 -17.33 -2.65
C ALA A 135 10.11 -16.86 -3.77
N PHE A 136 10.70 -15.68 -3.63
CA PHE A 136 11.62 -15.08 -4.60
C PHE A 136 13.07 -15.01 -4.12
N GLY A 137 13.46 -15.85 -3.13
CA GLY A 137 14.85 -16.01 -2.72
C GLY A 137 15.31 -15.07 -1.61
N ASP A 138 14.42 -14.79 -0.65
CA ASP A 138 14.68 -13.94 0.51
C ASP A 138 15.09 -12.50 0.12
N VAL A 139 14.36 -11.94 -0.86
CA VAL A 139 14.58 -10.56 -1.30
C VAL A 139 14.28 -9.55 -0.18
N PRO A 140 14.98 -8.38 -0.12
CA PRO A 140 14.77 -7.40 0.92
C PRO A 140 13.34 -6.86 0.93
N VAL A 141 12.82 -6.63 2.15
CA VAL A 141 11.51 -6.02 2.41
C VAL A 141 11.73 -4.69 3.11
N TYR A 142 11.44 -3.59 2.43
CA TYR A 142 11.66 -2.24 2.92
C TYR A 142 10.43 -1.71 3.67
N VAL A 143 10.58 -1.47 4.97
CA VAL A 143 9.55 -0.91 5.85
C VAL A 143 9.99 0.44 6.38
N ASN A 144 9.11 1.46 6.33
CA ASN A 144 9.47 2.74 6.93
C ASN A 144 9.66 2.59 8.44
N ALA A 145 10.77 3.11 8.97
CA ALA A 145 11.16 2.96 10.39
C ALA A 145 10.10 3.51 11.36
N ARG A 146 9.28 4.46 10.91
CA ARG A 146 8.20 5.06 11.72
C ARG A 146 6.98 4.15 11.88
N ASP A 147 6.93 3.05 11.09
CA ASP A 147 5.89 2.03 11.15
C ASP A 147 6.43 0.68 11.69
N GLN A 148 7.64 0.67 12.26
CA GLN A 148 8.27 -0.53 12.81
C GLN A 148 7.40 -1.23 13.87
N GLU A 149 6.67 -0.47 14.68
CA GLU A 149 5.79 -1.01 15.73
C GLU A 149 4.62 -1.86 15.19
N TRP A 150 4.30 -1.70 13.90
CA TRP A 150 3.23 -2.43 13.22
C TRP A 150 3.67 -3.72 12.55
N VAL A 151 4.96 -4.04 12.56
CA VAL A 151 5.50 -5.26 11.94
C VAL A 151 5.14 -6.47 12.82
N PRO A 152 4.27 -7.41 12.36
CA PRO A 152 3.80 -8.50 13.20
C PRO A 152 4.87 -9.57 13.45
N VAL A 153 5.80 -9.71 12.51
CA VAL A 153 6.85 -10.74 12.52
C VAL A 153 8.19 -10.11 12.21
N ALA A 154 9.14 -10.23 13.14
CA ALA A 154 10.52 -9.84 12.88
C ALA A 154 11.18 -10.87 11.96
N ASP A 155 11.79 -10.42 10.89
CA ASP A 155 12.52 -11.26 9.94
C ASP A 155 13.79 -10.54 9.47
N PRO A 156 14.93 -11.23 9.28
CA PRO A 156 16.19 -10.61 8.80
C PRO A 156 16.10 -9.94 7.44
N VAL A 157 15.13 -10.30 6.59
CA VAL A 157 14.94 -9.67 5.28
C VAL A 157 14.34 -8.27 5.37
N ILE A 158 13.83 -7.86 6.55
CA ILE A 158 13.24 -6.54 6.75
C ILE A 158 14.33 -5.50 6.95
N GLU A 159 14.36 -4.52 6.06
CA GLU A 159 15.23 -3.36 6.12
C GLU A 159 14.43 -2.10 6.44
N TYR A 160 14.80 -1.42 7.54
CA TYR A 160 14.11 -0.19 7.93
C TYR A 160 14.77 1.04 7.30
N TRP A 161 13.91 1.95 6.80
CA TRP A 161 14.36 3.20 6.17
C TRP A 161 13.54 4.40 6.65
N ASP A 162 14.06 5.62 6.49
CA ASP A 162 13.35 6.89 6.76
C ASP A 162 13.74 7.96 5.72
N GLY A 163 12.87 8.96 5.55
CA GLY A 163 13.08 10.04 4.61
C GLY A 163 12.92 9.62 3.16
N GLU A 164 13.99 9.18 2.52
CA GLU A 164 14.04 8.68 1.14
C GLU A 164 14.89 7.43 1.03
N LEU A 165 14.53 6.56 0.07
CA LEU A 165 15.30 5.37 -0.27
C LEU A 165 15.16 5.10 -1.78
N GLU A 166 16.25 4.66 -2.41
CA GLU A 166 16.24 4.12 -3.77
C GLU A 166 16.54 2.61 -3.69
N PRO A 167 15.48 1.75 -3.50
CA PRO A 167 15.68 0.30 -3.34
C PRO A 167 16.18 -0.37 -4.61
N LEU A 168 15.84 0.16 -5.76
CA LEU A 168 16.28 -0.28 -7.09
C LEU A 168 16.53 0.96 -7.95
N PRO A 169 17.50 0.92 -8.89
CA PRO A 169 17.82 2.07 -9.73
C PRO A 169 16.60 2.68 -10.42
N GLY A 170 16.37 3.97 -10.16
CA GLY A 170 15.27 4.75 -10.72
C GLY A 170 13.95 4.63 -9.98
N VAL A 171 13.81 3.75 -8.99
CA VAL A 171 12.63 3.72 -8.11
C VAL A 171 12.97 4.45 -6.81
N ARG A 172 12.17 5.44 -6.45
CA ARG A 172 12.38 6.21 -5.24
C ARG A 172 11.20 6.11 -4.28
N LEU A 173 11.44 5.61 -3.09
CA LEU A 173 10.49 5.64 -1.98
C LEU A 173 10.62 6.96 -1.24
N VAL A 174 9.51 7.64 -1.00
CA VAL A 174 9.46 8.95 -0.35
C VAL A 174 8.51 8.89 0.82
N HIS A 175 9.02 9.16 2.02
CA HIS A 175 8.18 9.29 3.21
C HIS A 175 7.37 10.59 3.15
N VAL A 176 6.05 10.48 3.24
CA VAL A 176 5.11 11.63 3.22
C VAL A 176 4.26 11.73 4.49
N GLY A 177 4.10 10.63 5.23
CA GLY A 177 3.21 10.56 6.39
C GLY A 177 1.74 10.71 6.02
N GLY A 178 0.94 11.23 6.91
CA GLY A 178 -0.49 11.50 6.71
C GLY A 178 -1.38 10.41 7.25
N HIS A 179 -1.69 9.38 6.52
CA HIS A 179 -2.55 8.26 6.96
C HIS A 179 -1.94 7.50 8.14
N MET A 180 -0.72 7.01 7.98
CA MET A 180 0.11 6.42 9.06
C MET A 180 1.39 7.24 9.22
N ARG A 181 2.12 7.01 10.34
CA ARG A 181 3.35 7.78 10.64
C ARG A 181 4.41 7.61 9.57
N GLY A 182 4.59 6.40 9.06
CA GLY A 182 5.57 6.05 8.04
C GLY A 182 5.00 5.98 6.62
N SER A 183 3.76 6.46 6.38
CA SER A 183 3.17 6.41 5.04
C SER A 183 4.10 6.99 3.99
N ALA A 184 4.23 6.26 2.89
CA ALA A 184 5.15 6.54 1.81
C ALA A 184 4.49 6.46 0.44
N VAL A 185 5.16 7.00 -0.56
CA VAL A 185 4.82 6.85 -1.98
C VAL A 185 6.03 6.29 -2.71
N ALA A 186 5.81 5.66 -3.86
CA ALA A 186 6.89 5.22 -4.74
C ALA A 186 6.84 5.96 -6.07
N LEU A 187 7.93 6.64 -6.42
CA LEU A 187 8.13 7.24 -7.72
C LEU A 187 8.83 6.24 -8.64
N CYS A 188 8.19 5.88 -9.73
CA CYS A 188 8.70 4.93 -10.73
C CYS A 188 9.62 5.62 -11.74
N PRO A 189 10.51 4.86 -12.43
CA PRO A 189 11.44 5.41 -13.41
C PRO A 189 10.77 6.16 -14.58
N ASP A 190 9.51 5.86 -14.85
CA ASP A 190 8.73 6.42 -15.96
C ASP A 190 7.91 7.66 -15.58
N GLY A 191 8.04 8.16 -14.34
CA GLY A 191 7.28 9.27 -13.79
C GLY A 191 5.89 8.90 -13.28
N THR A 192 5.62 7.63 -13.01
CA THR A 192 4.40 7.21 -12.30
C THR A 192 4.62 7.31 -10.79
N LEU A 193 3.69 7.94 -10.09
CA LEU A 193 3.63 7.99 -8.63
C LEU A 193 2.63 6.95 -8.12
N LEU A 194 3.09 5.94 -7.38
CA LEU A 194 2.25 4.99 -6.66
C LEU A 194 2.00 5.51 -5.26
N VAL A 195 0.73 5.64 -4.89
CA VAL A 195 0.33 6.22 -3.60
C VAL A 195 -0.45 5.21 -2.76
N GLY A 196 -0.31 5.33 -1.44
CA GLY A 196 -1.11 4.58 -0.47
C GLY A 196 -2.39 5.34 -0.10
N ASP A 197 -2.93 5.05 1.09
CA ASP A 197 -4.17 5.66 1.58
C ASP A 197 -4.05 7.14 1.96
N THR A 198 -2.84 7.68 2.05
CA THR A 198 -2.62 9.12 2.29
C THR A 198 -3.20 9.99 1.16
N ILE A 199 -3.05 9.52 -0.08
CA ILE A 199 -3.64 10.13 -1.28
C ILE A 199 -4.50 9.04 -1.92
N SER A 200 -5.80 9.21 -1.91
CA SER A 200 -6.74 8.25 -2.46
C SER A 200 -7.46 8.81 -3.68
N GLY A 201 -7.76 7.97 -4.63
CA GLY A 201 -8.58 8.32 -5.78
C GLY A 201 -10.04 8.53 -5.41
N GLY A 202 -10.80 8.99 -6.35
CA GLY A 202 -12.22 9.20 -6.23
C GLY A 202 -12.97 8.71 -7.47
N LEU A 203 -14.27 8.91 -7.50
CA LEU A 203 -15.09 8.61 -8.68
C LEU A 203 -14.75 9.49 -9.90
N ALA A 204 -14.12 10.64 -9.66
CA ALA A 204 -13.64 11.54 -10.70
C ALA A 204 -12.15 11.25 -10.98
N LYS A 205 -11.82 10.94 -12.24
CA LYS A 205 -10.44 10.64 -12.68
C LYS A 205 -9.49 11.83 -12.66
N ASP A 206 -9.98 13.02 -12.38
CA ASP A 206 -9.22 14.27 -12.29
C ASP A 206 -9.14 14.83 -10.87
N TRP A 207 -9.36 13.97 -9.87
CA TRP A 207 -9.43 14.36 -8.47
C TRP A 207 -8.78 13.32 -7.54
N VAL A 208 -8.10 13.80 -6.48
CA VAL A 208 -7.63 12.97 -5.36
C VAL A 208 -8.11 13.55 -4.04
N SER A 209 -8.18 12.69 -3.03
CA SER A 209 -8.52 13.03 -1.64
C SER A 209 -7.35 12.71 -0.71
N PHE A 210 -7.25 13.44 0.40
CA PHE A 210 -6.20 13.25 1.39
C PHE A 210 -6.82 12.75 2.68
N GLN A 211 -6.54 11.49 3.03
CA GLN A 211 -7.25 10.79 4.09
C GLN A 211 -6.36 10.51 5.30
N ARG A 212 -6.86 10.87 6.50
CA ARG A 212 -6.28 10.44 7.77
C ARG A 212 -6.72 9.03 8.11
N MET A 213 -7.98 8.71 7.84
CA MET A 213 -8.57 7.38 8.05
C MET A 213 -9.38 6.96 6.83
N TYR A 214 -9.11 5.77 6.35
CA TYR A 214 -9.85 5.12 5.28
C TYR A 214 -10.25 3.71 5.76
N PRO A 215 -11.49 3.22 5.61
CA PRO A 215 -12.59 3.80 4.85
C PRO A 215 -13.52 4.77 5.61
N LYS A 216 -13.15 5.22 6.81
CA LYS A 216 -13.99 6.18 7.58
C LYS A 216 -14.01 7.58 6.98
N HIS A 217 -13.23 7.83 5.95
CA HIS A 217 -13.16 9.10 5.20
C HIS A 217 -12.89 10.34 6.07
N LEU A 218 -12.10 10.18 7.15
CA LEU A 218 -11.66 11.34 7.91
C LEU A 218 -10.54 12.07 7.15
N PRO A 219 -10.73 13.36 6.83
CA PRO A 219 -9.76 14.11 6.06
C PRO A 219 -8.49 14.41 6.86
N LEU A 220 -7.38 14.61 6.16
CA LEU A 220 -6.17 15.19 6.75
C LEU A 220 -6.37 16.68 7.03
N SER A 221 -5.65 17.22 8.02
CA SER A 221 -5.65 18.66 8.27
C SER A 221 -4.95 19.45 7.16
N ALA A 222 -5.31 20.71 6.99
CA ALA A 222 -4.70 21.61 6.02
C ALA A 222 -3.16 21.65 6.12
N ALA A 223 -2.60 21.63 7.34
CA ALA A 223 -1.16 21.67 7.56
C ALA A 223 -0.46 20.40 7.06
N VAL A 224 -1.09 19.23 7.25
CA VAL A 224 -0.54 17.95 6.78
C VAL A 224 -0.59 17.87 5.27
N VAL A 225 -1.69 18.29 4.64
CA VAL A 225 -1.80 18.28 3.17
C VAL A 225 -0.76 19.21 2.54
N ARG A 226 -0.54 20.43 3.06
CA ARG A 226 0.53 21.31 2.57
C ARG A 226 1.89 20.63 2.61
N ARG A 227 2.25 20.03 3.75
CA ARG A 227 3.54 19.33 3.91
C ARG A 227 3.70 18.18 2.90
N ILE A 228 2.63 17.43 2.61
CA ILE A 228 2.65 16.34 1.63
C ILE A 228 2.94 16.90 0.25
N VAL A 229 2.21 17.94 -0.17
CA VAL A 229 2.40 18.57 -1.48
C VAL A 229 3.78 19.18 -1.61
N GLU A 230 4.24 19.97 -0.63
CA GLU A 230 5.60 20.53 -0.59
C GLU A 230 6.69 19.43 -0.72
N ARG A 231 6.46 18.27 -0.10
CA ARG A 231 7.38 17.12 -0.22
C ARG A 231 7.39 16.55 -1.64
N LEU A 232 6.22 16.44 -2.26
CA LEU A 232 6.06 15.89 -3.61
C LEU A 232 6.49 16.86 -4.71
N ASP A 233 6.54 18.16 -4.44
CA ASP A 233 7.00 19.19 -5.38
C ASP A 233 8.45 19.02 -5.84
N ALA A 234 9.27 18.36 -5.02
CA ALA A 234 10.65 18.03 -5.35
C ALA A 234 10.79 17.01 -6.49
N TYR A 235 9.69 16.38 -6.92
CA TYR A 235 9.70 15.29 -7.90
C TYR A 235 8.85 15.60 -9.11
N ASP A 236 9.27 15.09 -10.26
CA ASP A 236 8.49 15.14 -11.50
C ASP A 236 7.71 13.84 -11.66
N TYR A 237 6.38 13.93 -11.71
CA TYR A 237 5.48 12.83 -12.01
C TYR A 237 4.29 13.35 -12.84
N ASP A 238 3.86 12.52 -13.76
CA ASP A 238 2.75 12.83 -14.69
C ASP A 238 1.57 11.88 -14.50
N ARG A 239 1.81 10.69 -13.95
CA ARG A 239 0.80 9.69 -13.65
C ARG A 239 0.73 9.40 -12.14
N LEU A 240 -0.46 9.05 -11.66
CA LEU A 240 -0.67 8.67 -10.26
C LEU A 240 -1.63 7.49 -10.20
N TYR A 241 -1.22 6.42 -9.49
CA TYR A 241 -2.03 5.22 -9.31
C TYR A 241 -2.26 4.94 -7.84
N THR A 242 -3.51 4.58 -7.51
CA THR A 242 -3.99 4.37 -6.15
C THR A 242 -4.21 2.90 -5.84
N LEU A 243 -4.38 2.56 -4.58
CA LEU A 243 -4.70 1.19 -4.13
C LEU A 243 -6.07 0.69 -4.62
N GLY A 244 -7.02 1.59 -4.90
CA GLY A 244 -8.33 1.27 -5.43
C GLY A 244 -8.34 0.94 -6.92
N GLY A 245 -7.30 1.38 -7.64
CA GLY A 245 -7.20 1.29 -9.09
C GLY A 245 -7.81 2.48 -9.81
N ASP A 246 -7.94 3.60 -9.11
CA ASP A 246 -8.26 4.89 -9.73
C ASP A 246 -6.96 5.46 -10.29
N GLU A 247 -6.89 5.54 -11.61
CA GLU A 247 -5.69 5.91 -12.34
C GLU A 247 -5.83 7.34 -12.88
N ILE A 248 -4.79 8.15 -12.66
CA ILE A 248 -4.61 9.43 -13.31
C ILE A 248 -3.46 9.26 -14.28
N ASP A 249 -3.77 9.24 -15.58
CA ASP A 249 -2.82 8.84 -16.62
C ASP A 249 -1.99 10.00 -17.16
N HIS A 250 -2.33 11.24 -16.83
CA HIS A 250 -1.61 12.45 -17.24
C HIS A 250 -1.95 13.61 -16.30
N ASP A 251 -1.11 14.64 -16.28
CA ASP A 251 -1.27 15.86 -15.48
C ASP A 251 -1.44 15.58 -13.96
N ALA A 252 -0.92 14.46 -13.46
CA ALA A 252 -1.14 14.00 -12.08
C ALA A 252 -0.65 15.02 -11.05
N LYS A 253 0.46 15.70 -11.30
CA LYS A 253 0.98 16.75 -10.41
C LYS A 253 0.00 17.91 -10.27
N ASP A 254 -0.57 18.39 -11.37
CA ASP A 254 -1.59 19.43 -11.37
C ASP A 254 -2.89 18.97 -10.69
N VAL A 255 -3.27 17.70 -10.88
CA VAL A 255 -4.41 17.10 -10.16
C VAL A 255 -4.20 17.13 -8.65
N VAL A 256 -3.01 16.72 -8.19
CA VAL A 256 -2.66 16.74 -6.75
C VAL A 256 -2.72 18.16 -6.20
N HIS A 257 -2.15 19.15 -6.91
CA HIS A 257 -2.15 20.56 -6.49
C HIS A 257 -3.56 21.15 -6.37
N ARG A 258 -4.39 21.02 -7.41
CA ARG A 258 -5.75 21.59 -7.36
C ARG A 258 -6.64 20.87 -6.35
N SER A 259 -6.48 19.56 -6.18
CA SER A 259 -7.21 18.79 -5.16
C SER A 259 -6.78 19.19 -3.75
N ALA A 260 -5.48 19.39 -3.53
CA ALA A 260 -4.94 19.84 -2.25
C ALA A 260 -5.41 21.27 -1.90
N ASP A 261 -5.39 22.20 -2.85
CA ASP A 261 -5.89 23.56 -2.63
C ASP A 261 -7.36 23.55 -2.19
N ALA A 262 -8.21 22.85 -2.94
CA ALA A 262 -9.61 22.73 -2.59
C ALA A 262 -9.81 22.04 -1.22
N HIS A 263 -9.08 20.93 -0.95
CA HIS A 263 -9.13 20.26 0.33
C HIS A 263 -8.78 21.20 1.49
N ILE A 264 -7.66 21.93 1.36
CA ILE A 264 -7.18 22.86 2.37
C ILE A 264 -8.23 23.96 2.65
N ARG A 265 -8.82 24.54 1.63
CA ARG A 265 -9.83 25.59 1.75
C ARG A 265 -11.10 25.07 2.43
N HIS A 266 -11.56 23.86 2.09
CA HIS A 266 -12.72 23.24 2.73
C HIS A 266 -12.46 22.94 4.21
N VAL A 267 -11.36 22.26 4.56
CA VAL A 267 -11.08 21.90 5.97
C VAL A 267 -10.69 23.12 6.83
N SER A 268 -10.39 24.25 6.21
CA SER A 268 -10.13 25.54 6.89
C SER A 268 -11.39 26.40 7.07
N GLY A 269 -12.57 25.91 6.66
CA GLY A 269 -13.85 26.61 6.86
C GLY A 269 -14.11 27.76 5.88
N GLU A 270 -13.32 27.89 4.77
CA GLU A 270 -13.50 28.99 3.81
C GLU A 270 -14.91 29.02 3.21
N PHE A 271 -15.55 27.85 3.09
CA PHE A 271 -16.85 27.69 2.46
C PHE A 271 -18.00 27.42 3.44
N ASP A 272 -17.77 27.55 4.76
CA ASP A 272 -18.80 27.29 5.79
C ASP A 272 -20.04 28.17 5.59
N HIS A 273 -19.86 29.37 5.01
CA HIS A 273 -20.95 30.29 4.72
C HIS A 273 -21.89 29.81 3.59
N LEU A 274 -21.54 28.73 2.89
CA LEU A 274 -22.35 28.12 1.83
C LEU A 274 -23.20 26.92 2.32
N THR A 275 -23.06 26.53 3.61
CA THR A 275 -23.73 25.37 4.21
C THR A 275 -24.86 25.76 5.16
#